data_2da8583ba42401647c8676e231cefef7
#
_entry.id   2da8583ba42401647c8676e231cefef7
#
_cell.length_a   1.000
_cell.length_b   1.000
_cell.length_c   1.000
_cell.angle_alpha   90.00
_cell.angle_beta   90.00
_cell.angle_gamma   90.00
#
_symmetry.space_group_name_H-M   'P 1'
#
loop_
_entity.id
_entity.type
_entity.pdbx_description
1 polymer ?
#
loop_
_entity_poly.entity_id
_entity_poly.type
_entity_poly.pdbx_seq_one_letter_code
_entity_poly.pdbx_strand_id
1 'polypeptide(L)'
;NEHSFIRAVHGHLPPEVFRWKIHDTFAGGVPDAFYAGPVSTLFVEYKYVKSLPKRDTSPIRTSLTTQQIHWLNTLHSMNQPVAVVIGCEKLATVLTDKAWDQVLSKEQFISQSVPFSSVSLWIQNKVFMVLDSHQQALLDKAKLAVLREAIDRAD
;
A
#
# COMPACT_ATOMS: atom_id res chain seq x y z
N ASN A 1 -10.36 -14.37 3.52
CA ASN A 1 -10.87 -13.21 4.23
C ASN A 1 -9.72 -12.28 4.66
N GLU A 2 -10.03 -11.09 5.11
CA GLU A 2 -9.06 -10.06 5.49
C GLU A 2 -8.09 -10.53 6.59
N HIS A 3 -8.58 -11.19 7.62
CA HIS A 3 -7.73 -11.71 8.69
C HIS A 3 -6.70 -12.73 8.20
N SER A 4 -7.12 -13.66 7.34
CA SER A 4 -6.21 -14.64 6.72
C SER A 4 -5.21 -13.98 5.78
N PHE A 5 -5.63 -12.92 5.10
CA PHE A 5 -4.76 -12.12 4.24
C PHE A 5 -3.64 -11.43 5.04
N ILE A 6 -3.99 -10.73 6.11
CA ILE A 6 -3.01 -10.08 7.01
C ILE A 6 -2.04 -11.12 7.57
N ARG A 7 -2.56 -12.26 8.03
CA ARG A 7 -1.73 -13.36 8.55
C ARG A 7 -0.73 -13.88 7.50
N ALA A 8 -1.17 -14.01 6.25
CA ALA A 8 -0.31 -14.48 5.17
C ALA A 8 0.82 -13.47 4.88
N VAL A 9 0.51 -12.18 4.83
CA VAL A 9 1.54 -11.12 4.68
C VAL A 9 2.53 -11.15 5.85
N HIS A 10 2.04 -11.23 7.08
CA HIS A 10 2.88 -11.29 8.28
C HIS A 10 3.77 -12.54 8.31
N GLY A 11 3.31 -13.67 7.76
CA GLY A 11 4.10 -14.89 7.66
C GLY A 11 5.35 -14.79 6.79
N HIS A 12 5.38 -13.84 5.87
CA HIS A 12 6.54 -13.55 5.02
C HIS A 12 7.45 -12.44 5.55
N LEU A 13 7.04 -11.72 6.61
CA LEU A 13 7.87 -10.68 7.20
C LEU A 13 9.00 -11.27 8.04
N PRO A 14 10.25 -10.74 7.94
CA PRO A 14 11.33 -11.16 8.82
C PRO A 14 11.08 -10.69 10.25
N PRO A 15 11.64 -11.40 11.27
CA PRO A 15 11.39 -11.07 12.67
C PRO A 15 11.94 -9.69 13.09
N GLU A 16 12.90 -9.12 12.34
CA GLU A 16 13.47 -7.81 12.58
C GLU A 16 12.49 -6.66 12.33
N VAL A 17 11.46 -6.87 11.52
CA VAL A 17 10.39 -5.88 11.33
C VAL A 17 9.48 -5.92 12.55
N PHE A 18 9.47 -4.83 13.32
CA PHE A 18 8.47 -4.67 14.37
C PHE A 18 7.09 -4.62 13.75
N ARG A 19 6.16 -5.39 14.28
CA ARG A 19 4.78 -5.44 13.80
C ARG A 19 3.80 -5.41 14.95
N TRP A 20 2.76 -4.63 14.78
CA TRP A 20 1.65 -4.55 15.71
C TRP A 20 0.35 -4.56 14.91
N LYS A 21 -0.43 -5.62 15.07
CA LYS A 21 -1.81 -5.64 14.57
C LYS A 21 -2.67 -4.85 15.55
N ILE A 22 -3.19 -3.73 15.07
CA ILE A 22 -3.98 -2.82 15.90
C ILE A 22 -5.38 -3.41 16.08
N HIS A 23 -5.84 -3.40 17.31
CA HIS A 23 -7.20 -3.76 17.66
C HIS A 23 -7.73 -2.71 18.64
N ASP A 24 -8.30 -1.63 18.09
CA ASP A 24 -8.86 -0.55 18.87
C ASP A 24 -10.39 -0.62 18.81
N THR A 25 -11.00 -0.72 20.00
CA THR A 25 -12.46 -0.74 20.17
C THR A 25 -13.07 0.62 20.46
N PHE A 26 -12.24 1.65 20.68
CA PHE A 26 -12.67 2.98 21.09
C PHE A 26 -12.66 3.98 19.92
N ALA A 27 -11.65 3.93 19.06
CA ALA A 27 -11.54 4.80 17.91
C ALA A 27 -11.89 4.06 16.62
N GLY A 28 -12.90 4.53 15.90
CA GLY A 28 -13.25 3.98 14.61
C GLY A 28 -12.29 4.42 13.51
N GLY A 29 -11.98 3.52 12.56
CA GLY A 29 -11.21 3.84 11.38
C GLY A 29 -9.70 3.80 11.52
N VAL A 30 -9.18 3.41 12.68
CA VAL A 30 -7.73 3.21 12.88
C VAL A 30 -7.20 2.15 11.92
N PRO A 31 -6.04 2.36 11.26
CA PRO A 31 -5.45 1.34 10.38
C PRO A 31 -5.21 0.00 11.09
N ASP A 32 -5.24 -1.08 10.32
CA ASP A 32 -5.16 -2.46 10.85
C ASP A 32 -3.82 -2.82 11.46
N ALA A 33 -2.73 -2.23 10.97
CA ALA A 33 -1.38 -2.61 11.39
C ALA A 33 -0.43 -1.43 11.40
N PHE A 34 0.55 -1.53 12.30
CA PHE A 34 1.69 -0.64 12.41
C PHE A 34 2.97 -1.45 12.28
N TYR A 35 3.91 -0.94 11.52
CA TYR A 35 5.24 -1.53 11.34
C TYR A 35 6.31 -0.49 11.65
N ALA A 36 7.44 -0.97 12.16
CA ALA A 36 8.60 -0.13 12.42
C ALA A 36 9.90 -0.85 12.12
N GLY A 37 10.85 -0.11 11.64
CA GLY A 37 12.24 -0.48 11.48
C GLY A 37 13.12 0.71 11.82
N PRO A 38 14.45 0.59 11.64
CA PRO A 38 15.40 1.65 12.05
C PRO A 38 15.27 2.94 11.23
N VAL A 39 14.63 2.91 10.07
CA VAL A 39 14.54 4.05 9.15
C VAL A 39 13.20 4.76 9.26
N SER A 40 12.11 4.01 9.36
CA SER A 40 10.76 4.58 9.29
C SER A 40 9.75 3.70 10.00
N THR A 41 8.57 4.28 10.17
CA THR A 41 7.34 3.57 10.55
C THR A 41 6.41 3.49 9.36
N LEU A 42 5.38 2.67 9.45
CA LEU A 42 4.37 2.50 8.43
C LEU A 42 3.05 2.06 9.05
N PHE A 43 1.96 2.78 8.75
CA PHE A 43 0.61 2.31 9.01
C PHE A 43 0.01 1.70 7.75
N VAL A 44 -0.67 0.58 7.89
CA VAL A 44 -1.33 -0.12 6.77
C VAL A 44 -2.76 -0.47 7.12
N GLU A 45 -3.68 -0.03 6.28
CA GLU A 45 -5.06 -0.50 6.23
C GLU A 45 -5.14 -1.64 5.20
N TYR A 46 -5.69 -2.78 5.60
CA TYR A 46 -5.87 -3.94 4.73
C TYR A 46 -7.33 -4.08 4.30
N LYS A 47 -7.53 -4.40 3.04
CA LYS A 47 -8.83 -4.77 2.50
C LYS A 47 -8.72 -6.05 1.69
N TYR A 48 -9.71 -6.90 1.79
CA TYR A 48 -9.75 -8.14 1.02
C TYR A 48 -11.05 -8.23 0.22
N VAL A 49 -10.90 -8.41 -1.08
CA VAL A 49 -12.00 -8.56 -2.03
C VAL A 49 -12.09 -10.03 -2.43
N LYS A 50 -13.26 -10.64 -2.29
CA LYS A 50 -13.45 -12.08 -2.56
C LYS A 50 -13.23 -12.44 -4.04
N SER A 51 -13.67 -11.55 -4.94
CA SER A 51 -13.55 -11.74 -6.38
C SER A 51 -13.47 -10.40 -7.10
N LEU A 52 -12.75 -10.39 -8.20
CA LEU A 52 -12.69 -9.23 -9.07
C LEU A 52 -14.00 -9.07 -9.86
N PRO A 53 -14.38 -7.84 -10.25
CA PRO A 53 -15.52 -7.62 -11.11
C PRO A 53 -15.31 -8.28 -12.48
N LYS A 54 -16.39 -8.53 -13.21
CA LYS A 54 -16.33 -9.21 -14.51
C LYS A 54 -15.67 -8.36 -15.58
N ARG A 55 -15.95 -7.05 -15.60
CA ARG A 55 -15.45 -6.11 -16.61
C ARG A 55 -14.16 -5.44 -16.16
N ASP A 56 -13.19 -5.29 -17.06
CA ASP A 56 -11.89 -4.69 -16.77
C ASP A 56 -11.98 -3.22 -16.32
N THR A 57 -12.96 -2.48 -16.81
CA THR A 57 -13.20 -1.08 -16.45
C THR A 57 -14.00 -0.90 -15.16
N SER A 58 -14.56 -1.97 -14.61
CA SER A 58 -15.37 -1.89 -13.40
C SER A 58 -14.51 -1.56 -12.16
N PRO A 59 -15.02 -0.69 -11.27
CA PRO A 59 -14.30 -0.35 -10.05
C PRO A 59 -14.29 -1.54 -9.09
N ILE A 60 -13.16 -1.69 -8.40
CA ILE A 60 -13.05 -2.59 -7.25
C ILE A 60 -13.63 -1.88 -6.03
N ARG A 61 -14.59 -2.51 -5.39
CA ARG A 61 -15.22 -2.00 -4.16
C ARG A 61 -14.37 -2.43 -2.96
N THR A 62 -13.59 -1.50 -2.45
CA THR A 62 -12.70 -1.75 -1.29
C THR A 62 -13.41 -1.62 0.04
N SER A 63 -14.59 -1.03 0.08
CA SER A 63 -15.38 -0.79 1.30
C SER A 63 -14.64 0.02 2.37
N LEU A 64 -13.74 0.92 1.96
CA LEU A 64 -13.14 1.88 2.89
C LEU A 64 -14.24 2.79 3.47
N THR A 65 -14.29 2.87 4.79
CA THR A 65 -15.24 3.75 5.47
C THR A 65 -14.75 5.19 5.46
N THR A 66 -15.66 6.14 5.66
CA THR A 66 -15.30 7.56 5.79
C THR A 66 -14.30 7.79 6.91
N GLN A 67 -14.43 7.08 8.03
CA GLN A 67 -13.49 7.18 9.15
C GLN A 67 -12.10 6.64 8.78
N GLN A 68 -12.02 5.53 8.07
CA GLN A 68 -10.75 4.97 7.58
C GLN A 68 -10.06 5.94 6.62
N ILE A 69 -10.79 6.51 5.69
CA ILE A 69 -10.26 7.53 4.76
C ILE A 69 -9.77 8.77 5.52
N HIS A 70 -10.49 9.21 6.54
CA HIS A 70 -10.08 10.32 7.39
C HIS A 70 -8.75 10.05 8.10
N TRP A 71 -8.57 8.87 8.70
CA TRP A 71 -7.32 8.46 9.33
C TRP A 71 -6.16 8.45 8.33
N LEU A 72 -6.36 7.82 7.17
CA LEU A 72 -5.36 7.73 6.11
C LEU A 72 -4.92 9.12 5.63
N ASN A 73 -5.87 9.99 5.35
CA ASN A 73 -5.61 11.34 4.87
C ASN A 73 -4.94 12.21 5.95
N THR A 74 -5.33 12.07 7.20
CA THR A 74 -4.72 12.79 8.33
C THR A 74 -3.26 12.40 8.50
N LEU A 75 -2.95 11.09 8.54
CA LEU A 75 -1.58 10.60 8.63
C LEU A 75 -0.73 11.06 7.45
N HIS A 76 -1.27 10.96 6.25
CA HIS A 76 -0.59 11.41 5.05
C HIS A 76 -0.28 12.92 5.09
N SER A 77 -1.23 13.75 5.53
CA SER A 77 -1.04 15.22 5.65
C SER A 77 0.04 15.60 6.65
N MET A 78 0.32 14.72 7.62
CA MET A 78 1.37 14.90 8.64
C MET A 78 2.69 14.23 8.23
N ASN A 79 2.84 13.85 6.97
CA ASN A 79 4.01 13.15 6.43
C ASN A 79 4.32 11.82 7.14
N GLN A 80 3.31 11.16 7.69
CA GLN A 80 3.45 9.84 8.25
C GLN A 80 3.29 8.80 7.13
N PRO A 81 4.21 7.84 7.00
CA PRO A 81 4.06 6.77 6.00
C PRO A 81 2.81 5.95 6.27
N VAL A 82 1.97 5.85 5.26
CA VAL A 82 0.69 5.15 5.33
C VAL A 82 0.35 4.54 3.97
N ALA A 83 -0.28 3.38 3.97
CA ALA A 83 -0.70 2.69 2.77
C ALA A 83 -2.02 1.94 2.98
N VAL A 84 -2.69 1.65 1.88
CA VAL A 84 -3.79 0.68 1.81
C VAL A 84 -3.32 -0.50 0.98
N VAL A 85 -3.51 -1.71 1.48
CA VAL A 85 -3.17 -2.94 0.76
C VAL A 85 -4.46 -3.71 0.48
N ILE A 86 -4.75 -3.91 -0.80
CA ILE A 86 -5.96 -4.59 -1.24
C ILE A 86 -5.58 -5.95 -1.79
N GLY A 87 -6.10 -7.01 -1.15
CA GLY A 87 -5.89 -8.38 -1.57
C GLY A 87 -7.10 -8.97 -2.28
N CYS A 88 -6.85 -9.82 -3.25
CA CYS A 88 -7.84 -10.68 -3.89
C CYS A 88 -7.17 -12.01 -4.25
N GLU A 89 -7.74 -13.11 -3.78
CA GLU A 89 -7.14 -14.45 -3.95
C GLU A 89 -5.70 -14.51 -3.39
N LYS A 90 -4.70 -14.60 -4.25
CA LYS A 90 -3.27 -14.69 -3.90
C LYS A 90 -2.46 -13.44 -4.29
N LEU A 91 -3.13 -12.42 -4.81
CA LEU A 91 -2.51 -11.19 -5.27
C LEU A 91 -2.97 -9.99 -4.45
N ALA A 92 -2.13 -8.98 -4.38
CA ALA A 92 -2.45 -7.74 -3.72
C ALA A 92 -1.85 -6.53 -4.43
N THR A 93 -2.50 -5.39 -4.31
CA THR A 93 -1.94 -4.11 -4.72
C THR A 93 -1.71 -3.20 -3.52
N VAL A 94 -0.66 -2.41 -3.57
CA VAL A 94 -0.31 -1.43 -2.53
C VAL A 94 -0.64 -0.03 -3.05
N LEU A 95 -1.47 0.69 -2.31
CA LEU A 95 -1.86 2.06 -2.61
C LEU A 95 -1.17 3.02 -1.65
N THR A 96 -0.41 3.97 -2.20
CA THR A 96 0.30 5.03 -1.47
C THR A 96 -0.11 6.39 -2.01
N ASP A 97 0.35 7.46 -1.36
CA ASP A 97 0.19 8.85 -1.85
C ASP A 97 -1.26 9.22 -2.21
N LYS A 98 -2.19 8.84 -1.34
CA LYS A 98 -3.63 9.08 -1.49
C LYS A 98 -4.29 8.36 -2.68
N ALA A 99 -3.65 7.36 -3.26
CA ALA A 99 -4.26 6.55 -4.31
C ALA A 99 -5.54 5.84 -3.83
N TRP A 100 -5.75 5.69 -2.53
CA TRP A 100 -6.99 5.18 -1.95
C TRP A 100 -8.20 6.10 -2.14
N ASP A 101 -8.01 7.38 -2.45
CA ASP A 101 -9.07 8.33 -2.82
C ASP A 101 -9.46 8.22 -4.31
N GLN A 102 -8.72 7.46 -5.08
CA GLN A 102 -8.97 7.24 -6.51
C GLN A 102 -9.76 5.96 -6.73
N VAL A 103 -10.50 5.92 -7.84
CA VAL A 103 -11.14 4.69 -8.30
C VAL A 103 -10.08 3.72 -8.79
N LEU A 104 -10.08 2.51 -8.24
CA LEU A 104 -9.23 1.40 -8.71
C LEU A 104 -10.06 0.48 -9.58
N SER A 105 -9.75 0.41 -10.88
CA SER A 105 -10.39 -0.53 -11.79
C SER A 105 -9.77 -1.93 -11.67
N LYS A 106 -10.50 -2.96 -12.15
CA LYS A 106 -9.96 -4.32 -12.26
C LYS A 106 -8.65 -4.35 -13.05
N GLU A 107 -8.60 -3.64 -14.18
CA GLU A 107 -7.40 -3.58 -15.02
C GLU A 107 -6.21 -2.99 -14.28
N GLN A 108 -6.41 -1.89 -13.55
CA GLN A 108 -5.36 -1.29 -12.72
C GLN A 108 -4.91 -2.23 -11.60
N PHE A 109 -5.84 -2.91 -10.92
CA PHE A 109 -5.50 -3.90 -9.92
C PHE A 109 -4.61 -5.00 -10.50
N ILE A 110 -5.00 -5.60 -11.61
CA ILE A 110 -4.23 -6.68 -12.26
C ILE A 110 -2.84 -6.19 -12.67
N SER A 111 -2.73 -5.00 -13.27
CA SER A 111 -1.44 -4.46 -13.74
C SER A 111 -0.48 -4.12 -12.59
N GLN A 112 -0.99 -3.80 -11.40
CA GLN A 112 -0.21 -3.38 -10.24
C GLN A 112 -0.04 -4.49 -9.20
N SER A 113 -0.80 -5.57 -9.30
CA SER A 113 -0.84 -6.61 -8.28
C SER A 113 0.44 -7.44 -8.24
N VAL A 114 0.79 -7.85 -7.02
CA VAL A 114 1.97 -8.65 -6.71
C VAL A 114 1.60 -9.78 -5.74
N PRO A 115 2.42 -10.83 -5.63
CA PRO A 115 2.24 -11.85 -4.60
C PRO A 115 2.35 -11.27 -3.19
N PHE A 116 1.77 -11.94 -2.21
CA PHE A 116 1.81 -11.49 -0.80
C PHE A 116 3.23 -11.36 -0.25
N SER A 117 4.15 -12.23 -0.67
CA SER A 117 5.58 -12.13 -0.31
C SER A 117 6.21 -10.82 -0.78
N SER A 118 5.79 -10.29 -1.93
CA SER A 118 6.25 -9.00 -2.44
C SER A 118 5.69 -7.83 -1.64
N VAL A 119 4.47 -7.94 -1.10
CA VAL A 119 3.92 -6.95 -0.15
C VAL A 119 4.78 -6.91 1.11
N SER A 120 5.14 -8.06 1.65
CA SER A 120 6.00 -8.16 2.83
C SER A 120 7.39 -7.57 2.59
N LEU A 121 7.97 -7.82 1.42
CA LEU A 121 9.24 -7.20 1.02
C LEU A 121 9.11 -5.67 0.89
N TRP A 122 8.01 -5.18 0.35
CA TRP A 122 7.75 -3.75 0.28
C TRP A 122 7.66 -3.12 1.67
N ILE A 123 6.97 -3.76 2.62
CA ILE A 123 6.90 -3.30 4.02
C ILE A 123 8.30 -3.24 4.64
N GLN A 124 9.07 -4.33 4.50
CA GLN A 124 10.44 -4.41 5.00
C GLN A 124 11.31 -3.29 4.43
N ASN A 125 11.30 -3.08 3.13
CA ASN A 125 12.08 -2.03 2.48
C ASN A 125 11.66 -0.64 2.96
N LYS A 126 10.37 -0.40 3.16
CA LYS A 126 9.85 0.89 3.61
C LYS A 126 10.39 1.29 4.98
N VAL A 127 10.56 0.34 5.90
CA VAL A 127 10.98 0.63 7.28
C VAL A 127 12.48 0.42 7.53
N PHE A 128 13.18 -0.28 6.63
CA PHE A 128 14.60 -0.62 6.80
C PHE A 128 15.56 0.09 5.83
N MET A 129 15.10 0.53 4.65
CA MET A 129 16.01 1.04 3.63
C MET A 129 16.09 2.56 3.59
N VAL A 130 17.32 3.08 3.76
CA VAL A 130 17.69 4.42 3.34
C VAL A 130 18.35 4.31 1.96
N LEU A 131 17.88 5.08 1.00
CA LEU A 131 18.60 5.26 -0.24
C LEU A 131 19.84 6.11 0.04
N ASP A 132 21.04 5.63 -0.31
CA ASP A 132 22.22 6.46 -0.30
C ASP A 132 22.14 7.56 -1.39
N SER A 133 23.04 8.52 -1.37
CA SER A 133 23.02 9.65 -2.31
C SER A 133 23.08 9.20 -3.77
N HIS A 134 23.82 8.15 -4.08
CA HIS A 134 23.92 7.59 -5.42
C HIS A 134 22.62 6.91 -5.85
N GLN A 135 22.04 6.08 -5.00
CA GLN A 135 20.76 5.42 -5.24
C GLN A 135 19.63 6.43 -5.40
N GLN A 136 19.61 7.48 -4.57
CA GLN A 136 18.63 8.56 -4.67
C GLN A 136 18.76 9.32 -6.00
N ALA A 137 19.98 9.63 -6.43
CA ALA A 137 20.23 10.28 -7.71
C ALA A 137 19.77 9.43 -8.90
N LEU A 138 19.99 8.12 -8.86
CA LEU A 138 19.50 7.19 -9.89
C LEU A 138 17.97 7.12 -9.93
N LEU A 139 17.32 7.10 -8.77
CA LEU A 139 15.87 7.10 -8.67
C LEU A 139 15.27 8.40 -9.23
N ASP A 140 15.84 9.54 -8.87
CA ASP A 140 15.40 10.86 -9.35
C ASP A 140 15.55 10.97 -10.86
N LYS A 141 16.66 10.47 -11.41
CA LYS A 141 16.90 10.43 -12.85
C LYS A 141 15.88 9.56 -13.58
N ALA A 142 15.55 8.40 -13.02
CA ALA A 142 14.54 7.50 -13.58
C ALA A 142 13.14 8.16 -13.57
N LYS A 143 12.76 8.83 -12.50
CA LYS A 143 11.50 9.57 -12.40
C LYS A 143 11.41 10.69 -13.43
N LEU A 144 12.49 11.43 -13.63
CA LEU A 144 12.56 12.51 -14.64
C LEU A 144 12.43 11.95 -16.06
N ALA A 145 13.04 10.80 -16.36
CA ALA A 145 12.91 10.15 -17.65
C ALA A 145 11.46 9.75 -17.95
N VAL A 146 10.75 9.17 -16.97
CA VAL A 146 9.33 8.81 -17.08
C VAL A 146 8.47 10.05 -17.32
N LEU A 147 8.73 11.15 -16.60
CA LEU A 147 8.01 12.41 -16.78
C LEU A 147 8.21 13.00 -18.17
N ARG A 148 9.43 12.98 -18.70
CA ARG A 148 9.72 13.44 -20.06
C ARG A 148 8.96 12.65 -21.11
N GLU A 149 9.00 11.32 -21.01
CA GLU A 149 8.24 10.44 -21.93
C GLU A 149 6.74 10.73 -21.88
N ALA A 150 6.19 11.00 -20.70
CA ALA A 150 4.78 11.31 -20.54
C ALA A 150 4.43 12.66 -21.20
N ILE A 151 5.30 13.67 -21.09
CA ILE A 151 5.13 14.98 -21.73
C ILE A 151 5.21 14.83 -23.24
N ASP A 152 6.22 14.13 -23.76
CA ASP A 152 6.43 13.94 -25.20
C ASP A 152 5.27 13.17 -25.87
N ARG A 153 4.57 12.32 -25.10
CA ARG A 153 3.37 11.62 -25.61
C ARG A 153 2.10 12.47 -25.58
N ALA A 154 2.08 13.54 -24.81
CA ALA A 154 0.94 14.44 -24.68
C ALA A 154 0.89 15.54 -25.75
N ASP A 155 2.03 15.82 -26.43
CA ASP A 155 2.16 16.71 -27.56
C ASP A 155 1.92 15.95 -28.90
#